data_2d97f7a551de0f15f993006cdd60355f
#
_entry.id   2d97f7a551de0f15f993006cdd60355f
#
_cell.length_a   1.000
_cell.length_b   1.000
_cell.length_c   1.000
_cell.angle_alpha   90.00
_cell.angle_beta   90.00
_cell.angle_gamma   90.00
#
_symmetry.space_group_name_H-M   'P 1'
#
loop_
_entity.id
_entity.type
_entity.pdbx_description
1 polymer ?
#
loop_
_entity_poly.entity_id
_entity_poly.type
_entity_poly.pdbx_seq_one_letter_code
_entity_poly.pdbx_strand_id
1 'polypeptide(L)'
;MFGGRVLSWIDEEAFIFSACQLKDDSVVTRYISNIEFLSTARIEDIVEIGMEAIDMGRSSITLKCVVRKKGSDTILTQIDKIVFVLVDRQGRPKPYYQTLDALQETA
;
A
#
# COMPACT_ATOMS: atom_id res chain seq x y z
N MET A 1 -7.49 -3.34 20.14
CA MET A 1 -7.66 -1.99 19.57
C MET A 1 -7.82 -2.08 18.06
N PHE A 2 -8.92 -1.56 17.54
CA PHE A 2 -9.26 -1.70 16.14
C PHE A 2 -8.31 -0.93 15.21
N GLY A 3 -8.00 0.33 15.56
CA GLY A 3 -7.17 1.19 14.70
C GLY A 3 -5.77 0.64 14.43
N GLY A 4 -5.11 0.13 15.48
CA GLY A 4 -3.78 -0.45 15.31
C GLY A 4 -3.79 -1.71 14.46
N ARG A 5 -4.83 -2.53 14.60
CA ARG A 5 -4.97 -3.74 13.79
C ARG A 5 -5.23 -3.41 12.32
N VAL A 6 -6.07 -2.42 12.07
CA VAL A 6 -6.35 -1.98 10.70
C VAL A 6 -5.08 -1.44 10.04
N LEU A 7 -4.29 -0.63 10.76
CA LEU A 7 -3.03 -0.13 10.23
C LEU A 7 -2.05 -1.25 9.91
N SER A 8 -2.00 -2.27 10.74
CA SER A 8 -1.16 -3.45 10.51
C SER A 8 -1.58 -4.17 9.22
N TRP A 9 -2.89 -4.37 9.02
CA TRP A 9 -3.42 -5.00 7.81
C TRP A 9 -3.12 -4.14 6.57
N ILE A 10 -3.30 -2.83 6.67
CA ILE A 10 -3.04 -1.91 5.57
C ILE A 10 -1.57 -1.97 5.17
N ASP A 11 -0.66 -1.92 6.14
CA ASP A 11 0.77 -1.96 5.87
C ASP A 11 1.16 -3.26 5.18
N GLU A 12 0.64 -4.38 5.66
CA GLU A 12 0.88 -5.70 5.06
C GLU A 12 0.35 -5.78 3.63
N GLU A 13 -0.89 -5.37 3.40
CA GLU A 13 -1.50 -5.38 2.07
C GLU A 13 -0.78 -4.42 1.13
N ALA A 14 -0.39 -3.25 1.61
CA ALA A 14 0.35 -2.28 0.82
C ALA A 14 1.73 -2.80 0.44
N PHE A 15 2.40 -3.51 1.35
CA PHE A 15 3.66 -4.17 1.05
C PHE A 15 3.49 -5.20 -0.07
N ILE A 16 2.49 -6.07 0.06
CA ILE A 16 2.21 -7.10 -0.95
C ILE A 16 1.90 -6.47 -2.30
N PHE A 17 1.05 -5.45 -2.30
CA PHE A 17 0.68 -4.74 -3.52
C PHE A 17 1.91 -4.14 -4.20
N SER A 18 2.75 -3.43 -3.43
CA SER A 18 3.96 -2.79 -3.95
C SER A 18 4.96 -3.82 -4.48
N ALA A 19 5.19 -4.90 -3.74
CA ALA A 19 6.09 -5.97 -4.15
C ALA A 19 5.61 -6.62 -5.45
N CYS A 20 4.30 -6.84 -5.59
CA CYS A 20 3.74 -7.40 -6.82
C CYS A 20 3.87 -6.44 -8.00
N GLN A 21 3.62 -5.14 -7.77
CA GLN A 21 3.74 -4.15 -8.83
C GLN A 21 5.16 -4.00 -9.33
N LEU A 22 6.14 -4.04 -8.43
CA LEU A 22 7.54 -3.85 -8.76
C LEU A 22 8.26 -5.17 -9.04
N LYS A 23 7.63 -6.31 -8.77
CA LYS A 23 8.20 -7.66 -8.86
C LYS A 23 9.49 -7.78 -8.05
N ASP A 24 9.51 -7.15 -6.89
CA ASP A 24 10.64 -7.15 -5.98
C ASP A 24 10.11 -6.93 -4.56
N ASP A 25 10.51 -7.79 -3.64
CA ASP A 25 10.04 -7.73 -2.27
C ASP A 25 10.95 -6.90 -1.35
N SER A 26 11.98 -6.27 -1.93
CA SER A 26 12.90 -5.42 -1.19
C SER A 26 12.36 -4.00 -1.04
N VAL A 27 11.10 -3.87 -0.65
CA VAL A 27 10.45 -2.57 -0.45
C VAL A 27 10.23 -2.33 1.03
N VAL A 28 10.38 -1.07 1.43
CA VAL A 28 10.14 -0.66 2.82
C VAL A 28 9.14 0.49 2.84
N THR A 29 8.35 0.54 3.90
CA THR A 29 7.43 1.65 4.13
C THR A 29 8.25 2.86 4.54
N ARG A 30 8.11 3.96 3.80
CA ARG A 30 8.84 5.18 4.09
C ARG A 30 7.97 6.25 4.71
N TYR A 31 6.71 6.33 4.32
CA TYR A 31 5.87 7.44 4.70
C TYR A 31 4.40 7.05 4.62
N ILE A 32 3.63 7.47 5.61
CA ILE A 32 2.17 7.33 5.62
C ILE A 32 1.60 8.67 6.02
N SER A 33 0.72 9.22 5.19
CA SER A 33 0.13 10.55 5.44
C SER A 33 -1.36 10.45 5.75
N ASN A 34 -1.84 11.41 6.51
CA ASN A 34 -3.27 11.71 6.66
C ASN A 34 -4.15 10.47 6.83
N ILE A 35 -3.96 9.78 7.95
CA ILE A 35 -4.79 8.61 8.28
C ILE A 35 -6.05 9.12 8.95
N GLU A 36 -7.20 8.79 8.37
CA GLU A 36 -8.49 9.14 8.94
C GLU A 36 -9.28 7.89 9.29
N PHE A 37 -9.72 7.80 10.53
CA PHE A 37 -10.61 6.75 10.99
C PHE A 37 -12.02 7.34 11.02
N LEU A 38 -12.80 7.03 10.01
CA LEU A 38 -14.10 7.66 9.78
C LEU A 38 -15.26 6.93 10.44
N SER A 39 -15.14 5.61 10.58
CA SER A 39 -16.15 4.77 11.18
C SER A 39 -15.51 3.58 11.85
N THR A 40 -16.24 2.93 12.74
CA THR A 40 -15.78 1.72 13.41
C THR A 40 -16.38 0.49 12.78
N ALA A 41 -15.63 -0.62 12.82
CA ALA A 41 -16.13 -1.93 12.41
C ALA A 41 -16.36 -2.78 13.67
N ARG A 42 -17.30 -3.69 13.58
CA ARG A 42 -17.56 -4.70 14.61
C ARG A 42 -16.86 -5.99 14.24
N ILE A 43 -16.70 -6.87 15.22
CA ILE A 43 -16.02 -8.15 15.02
C ILE A 43 -16.63 -8.96 13.87
N GLU A 44 -17.92 -8.86 13.67
CA GLU A 44 -18.65 -9.62 12.64
C GLU A 44 -18.53 -9.00 11.25
N ASP A 45 -18.07 -7.77 11.16
CA ASP A 45 -17.99 -7.07 9.88
C ASP A 45 -16.84 -7.61 9.04
N ILE A 46 -17.10 -7.74 7.76
CA ILE A 46 -16.07 -8.05 6.76
C ILE A 46 -15.63 -6.73 6.15
N VAL A 47 -14.34 -6.50 6.12
CA VAL A 47 -13.77 -5.27 5.57
C VAL A 47 -13.03 -5.56 4.25
N GLU A 48 -13.07 -4.59 3.37
CA GLU A 48 -12.33 -4.63 2.10
C GLU A 48 -11.28 -3.53 2.12
N ILE A 49 -10.06 -3.90 1.76
CA ILE A 49 -8.94 -2.95 1.67
C ILE A 49 -8.67 -2.71 0.19
N GLY A 50 -8.94 -1.50 -0.28
CA GLY A 50 -8.66 -1.10 -1.65
C GLY A 50 -7.37 -0.30 -1.72
N MET A 51 -6.50 -0.66 -2.66
CA MET A 51 -5.25 0.02 -2.92
C MET A 51 -5.18 0.49 -4.35
N GLU A 52 -4.58 1.66 -4.55
CA GLU A 52 -4.39 2.23 -5.87
C GLU A 52 -3.03 2.90 -5.93
N ALA A 53 -2.25 2.61 -6.97
CA ALA A 53 -1.00 3.30 -7.20
C ALA A 53 -1.33 4.64 -7.85
N ILE A 54 -0.96 5.73 -7.19
CA ILE A 54 -1.26 7.08 -7.65
C ILE A 54 -0.05 7.83 -8.17
N ASP A 55 1.15 7.37 -7.86
CA ASP A 55 2.38 7.98 -8.35
C ASP A 55 3.52 6.98 -8.27
N MET A 56 4.47 7.11 -9.19
CA MET A 56 5.67 6.28 -9.21
C MET A 56 6.89 7.14 -9.44
N GLY A 57 7.77 7.19 -8.45
CA GLY A 57 9.05 7.85 -8.56
C GLY A 57 10.11 6.90 -9.10
N ARG A 58 11.36 7.28 -8.98
CA ARG A 58 12.49 6.50 -9.49
C ARG A 58 12.70 5.19 -8.72
N SER A 59 12.54 5.25 -7.40
CA SER A 59 12.69 4.10 -6.50
C SER A 59 11.48 3.94 -5.58
N SER A 60 10.43 4.70 -5.80
CA SER A 60 9.27 4.75 -4.90
C SER A 60 7.98 4.47 -5.63
N ILE A 61 7.01 3.98 -4.87
CA ILE A 61 5.62 3.87 -5.32
C ILE A 61 4.75 4.48 -4.24
N THR A 62 3.80 5.32 -4.67
CA THR A 62 2.85 5.96 -3.77
C THR A 62 1.48 5.36 -3.99
N LEU A 63 0.87 4.90 -2.91
CA LEU A 63 -0.44 4.28 -2.93
C LEU A 63 -1.46 5.12 -2.18
N LYS A 64 -2.69 5.00 -2.61
CA LYS A 64 -3.86 5.47 -1.86
C LYS A 64 -4.59 4.25 -1.33
N CYS A 65 -5.10 4.34 -0.12
CA CYS A 65 -5.79 3.22 0.53
C CYS A 65 -7.15 3.66 1.05
N VAL A 66 -8.15 2.83 0.80
CA VAL A 66 -9.48 3.00 1.37
C VAL A 66 -9.93 1.66 1.94
N VAL A 67 -10.31 1.65 3.21
CA VAL A 67 -10.87 0.48 3.88
C VAL A 67 -12.35 0.73 4.07
N ARG A 68 -13.17 -0.17 3.58
CA ARG A 68 -14.62 -0.04 3.68
C ARG A 68 -15.25 -1.33 4.21
N LYS A 69 -16.46 -1.19 4.72
CA LYS A 69 -17.25 -2.34 5.15
C LYS A 69 -17.82 -3.01 3.90
N LYS A 70 -17.58 -4.31 3.74
CA LYS A 70 -18.09 -5.08 2.61
C LYS A 70 -19.60 -5.03 2.53
N GLY A 71 -20.11 -4.83 1.32
CA GLY A 71 -21.56 -4.74 1.10
C GLY A 71 -22.19 -3.42 1.49
N SER A 72 -21.35 -2.40 1.73
CA SER A 72 -21.80 -1.09 2.19
C SER A 72 -20.89 -0.02 1.57
N ASP A 73 -21.40 1.21 1.50
CA ASP A 73 -20.61 2.36 1.10
C ASP A 73 -19.86 3.00 2.28
N THR A 74 -19.94 2.39 3.46
CA THR A 74 -19.33 2.92 4.66
C THR A 74 -17.82 2.81 4.58
N ILE A 75 -17.13 3.95 4.59
CA ILE A 75 -15.67 4.02 4.63
C ILE A 75 -15.23 4.02 6.10
N LEU A 76 -14.40 3.06 6.46
CA LEU A 76 -13.90 2.92 7.82
C LEU A 76 -12.62 3.72 8.03
N THR A 77 -11.70 3.62 7.08
CA THR A 77 -10.39 4.25 7.19
C THR A 77 -9.95 4.70 5.80
N GLN A 78 -9.30 5.84 5.74
CA GLN A 78 -8.78 6.39 4.50
C GLN A 78 -7.38 6.91 4.73
N ILE A 79 -6.47 6.59 3.81
CA ILE A 79 -5.10 7.08 3.84
C ILE A 79 -4.79 7.67 2.47
N ASP A 80 -4.41 8.94 2.44
CA ASP A 80 -4.15 9.65 1.19
C ASP A 80 -2.90 9.16 0.49
N LYS A 81 -1.85 8.87 1.26
CA LYS A 81 -0.57 8.45 0.68
C LYS A 81 0.14 7.46 1.57
N ILE A 82 0.56 6.36 0.98
CA ILE A 82 1.49 5.41 1.58
C ILE A 82 2.64 5.28 0.58
N VAL A 83 3.86 5.62 1.00
CA VAL A 83 5.02 5.58 0.12
C VAL A 83 5.91 4.41 0.51
N PHE A 84 6.16 3.54 -0.46
CA PHE A 84 7.13 2.46 -0.35
C PHE A 84 8.34 2.80 -1.21
N VAL A 85 9.51 2.41 -0.75
CA VAL A 85 10.77 2.64 -1.46
C VAL A 85 11.47 1.30 -1.66
N LEU A 86 11.88 1.06 -2.90
CA LEU A 86 12.71 -0.10 -3.23
C LEU A 86 14.13 0.16 -2.74
N VAL A 87 14.69 -0.78 -2.00
CA VAL A 87 16.02 -0.61 -1.40
C VAL A 87 16.95 -1.76 -1.77
N ASP A 88 18.25 -1.47 -1.75
CA ASP A 88 19.30 -2.47 -1.93
C ASP A 88 19.63 -3.17 -0.61
N ARG A 89 20.64 -4.03 -0.63
CA ARG A 89 21.04 -4.80 0.56
C ARG A 89 21.52 -3.92 1.71
N GLN A 90 22.00 -2.70 1.40
CA GLN A 90 22.43 -1.75 2.40
C GLN A 90 21.30 -0.83 2.88
N GLY A 91 20.09 -1.01 2.36
CA GLY A 91 18.93 -0.22 2.73
C GLY A 91 18.85 1.12 2.00
N ARG A 92 19.62 1.31 0.93
CA ARG A 92 19.58 2.53 0.14
C ARG A 92 18.59 2.42 -1.01
N PRO A 93 17.91 3.51 -1.38
CA PRO A 93 17.00 3.47 -2.51
C PRO A 93 17.68 3.00 -3.80
N LYS A 94 17.02 2.12 -4.52
CA LYS A 94 17.49 1.68 -5.84
C LYS A 94 16.34 1.82 -6.84
N PRO A 95 16.65 2.17 -8.10
CA PRO A 95 15.61 2.31 -9.12
C PRO A 95 15.02 0.97 -9.53
N TYR A 96 13.75 0.99 -9.91
CA TYR A 96 13.05 -0.21 -10.36
C TYR A 96 12.79 -0.22 -11.87
N TYR A 97 13.37 0.72 -12.61
CA TYR A 97 13.13 0.82 -14.05
C TYR A 97 13.48 -0.44 -14.82
N GLN A 98 14.46 -1.21 -14.35
CA GLN A 98 14.82 -2.48 -14.98
C GLN A 98 13.70 -3.50 -14.87
N THR A 99 13.01 -3.53 -13.72
CA THR A 99 11.85 -4.38 -13.52
C THR A 99 10.71 -3.97 -14.45
N LEU A 100 10.49 -2.65 -14.60
CA LEU A 100 9.48 -2.13 -15.50
C LEU A 100 9.82 -2.43 -16.96
N ASP A 101 11.08 -2.30 -17.34
CA ASP A 101 11.54 -2.65 -18.70
C ASP A 101 11.27 -4.11 -19.01
N ALA A 102 11.57 -4.99 -18.08
CA ALA A 102 11.29 -6.41 -18.24
C ALA A 102 9.79 -6.69 -18.39
N LEU A 103 8.95 -5.97 -17.66
CA LEU A 103 7.50 -6.09 -17.80
C LEU A 103 7.02 -5.60 -19.16
N GLN A 104 7.59 -4.51 -19.66
CA GLN A 104 7.24 -3.95 -20.96
C GLN A 104 7.66 -4.89 -22.10
N GLU A 105 8.81 -5.55 -21.96
CA GLU A 105 9.28 -6.50 -22.96
C GLU A 105 8.40 -7.74 -23.06
N THR A 106 7.73 -8.12 -21.97
CA THR A 106 6.85 -9.28 -21.96
C THR A 106 5.40 -8.95 -22.31
N ALA A 107 5.10 -7.68 -22.39
CA ALA A 107 3.77 -7.22 -22.77
C ALA A 107 3.66 -7.15 -24.30
#